data_e44d936601462e3c1457070bee9e9d1c
#
_entry.id   e44d936601462e3c1457070bee9e9d1c
#
_cell.length_a   1.000
_cell.length_b   1.000
_cell.length_c   1.000
_cell.angle_alpha   90.00
_cell.angle_beta   90.00
_cell.angle_gamma   90.00
#
_symmetry.space_group_name_H-M   'P 1'
#
loop_
_entity.id
_entity.type
_entity.pdbx_description
1 polymer ?
#
loop_
_entity_poly.entity_id
_entity_poly.type
_entity_poly.pdbx_seq_one_letter_code
_entity_poly.pdbx_strand_id
1 'polypeptide(L)'
;MNSRILCDASLRGRRSLAGPWYWRLSIHALGMAMLVSGGCALQPAYVTPPLATPTAWSAQRELSERQTVGGDASWWHLLHDDAIDALTKAAFADNPTLIQALSRVEEARADLGVKGAATMPAVDLDANVTRAKSRNTSPIQSGVTMLSNSASAGPAFSWELDLFGRISQSVDAARDHLDARTADAASTRLALAADVANDVLSLRACENSRRVWLDDIASREKTLSLTRLRLNTGLASSVDEARILTGLASSRTSLATQVDQCARQVNALVALTGQSSDVVRRHVGVTQAGPGVDQVFMPRAPRALPELPATVLASHPDVVSAEREAAAAWADIAVARADRLPRIDLAAALSGQWIRAAGSSLDFNTWSIGPSLTGPLFDGGAGAANVRSAQARYTRATANLQATVRTTTEDVENALAEQVSAAARVTSTREGVDAAHTTFTVSNDQWKAGAISLFELEDSRRQFASAQDAEISARRDQGQAWIALVKATGAAITLTPDTTSHE
;
A
#
# COMPACT_ATOMS: atom_id res chain seq x y z
N MET A 1 -70.98 34.98 7.02
CA MET A 1 -72.13 34.40 7.74
C MET A 1 -71.60 33.96 9.08
N ASN A 2 -71.90 34.80 10.07
CA ASN A 2 -72.68 34.57 11.30
C ASN A 2 -72.21 33.36 12.13
N SER A 3 -72.00 33.40 13.41
CA SER A 3 -72.46 34.24 14.50
C SER A 3 -71.63 33.91 15.77
N ARG A 4 -71.29 34.93 16.50
CA ARG A 4 -71.37 35.16 17.96
C ARG A 4 -72.12 34.08 18.76
N ILE A 5 -71.66 33.79 20.00
CA ILE A 5 -72.37 34.11 21.28
C ILE A 5 -71.35 33.94 22.45
N LEU A 6 -71.42 34.93 23.29
CA LEU A 6 -70.88 35.14 24.65
C LEU A 6 -71.42 34.10 25.66
N CYS A 7 -70.68 33.79 26.71
CA CYS A 7 -71.19 33.85 28.08
C CYS A 7 -70.02 33.93 29.12
N ASP A 8 -70.18 34.90 29.92
CA ASP A 8 -69.46 35.37 31.08
C ASP A 8 -69.77 34.56 32.35
N ALA A 9 -68.77 34.27 33.21
CA ALA A 9 -69.02 33.99 34.61
C ALA A 9 -67.74 34.14 35.42
N SER A 10 -67.70 35.20 36.14
CA SER A 10 -66.79 35.54 37.23
C SER A 10 -66.71 34.51 38.36
N LEU A 11 -65.49 34.24 38.91
CA LEU A 11 -65.29 33.97 40.33
C LEU A 11 -63.89 34.37 40.80
N ARG A 12 -63.91 35.11 41.85
CA ARG A 12 -62.83 35.79 42.56
C ARG A 12 -61.79 34.84 43.18
N GLY A 13 -60.54 35.25 43.16
CA GLY A 13 -59.73 35.37 44.36
C GLY A 13 -58.84 34.26 44.80
N ARG A 14 -57.53 34.39 44.53
CA ARG A 14 -56.51 34.36 45.60
C ARG A 14 -55.17 34.86 45.02
N ARG A 15 -54.71 35.95 45.52
CA ARG A 15 -53.34 36.47 45.33
C ARG A 15 -52.38 35.55 46.09
N SER A 16 -51.45 34.90 45.40
CA SER A 16 -50.21 34.43 46.00
C SER A 16 -49.06 35.19 45.33
N LEU A 17 -48.38 35.96 46.11
CA LEU A 17 -47.13 36.65 45.76
C LEU A 17 -46.01 35.65 45.59
N ALA A 18 -45.78 35.23 44.39
CA ALA A 18 -44.53 34.55 44.01
C ALA A 18 -43.80 35.42 42.98
N GLY A 19 -42.65 35.94 43.39
CA GLY A 19 -41.93 37.02 42.73
C GLY A 19 -41.33 36.62 41.38
N PRO A 20 -40.96 37.55 40.50
CA PRO A 20 -40.52 37.38 39.12
C PRO A 20 -39.05 36.87 38.96
N TRP A 21 -38.45 36.32 40.01
CA TRP A 21 -37.04 35.90 39.97
C TRP A 21 -36.80 34.55 39.28
N TYR A 22 -37.72 33.62 39.37
CA TYR A 22 -37.57 32.30 38.75
C TYR A 22 -37.63 32.33 37.22
N TRP A 23 -38.36 33.26 36.63
CA TRP A 23 -38.45 33.39 35.16
C TRP A 23 -37.17 34.01 34.56
N ARG A 24 -36.46 34.87 35.28
CA ARG A 24 -35.20 35.41 34.79
C ARG A 24 -34.06 34.39 34.81
N LEU A 25 -34.00 33.52 35.79
CA LEU A 25 -33.04 32.41 35.87
C LEU A 25 -33.29 31.36 34.77
N SER A 26 -34.55 31.02 34.45
CA SER A 26 -34.90 30.06 33.40
C SER A 26 -34.56 30.58 31.98
N ILE A 27 -34.73 31.87 31.71
CA ILE A 27 -34.39 32.46 30.40
C ILE A 27 -32.88 32.57 30.21
N HIS A 28 -32.12 32.84 31.25
CA HIS A 28 -30.65 32.84 31.17
C HIS A 28 -30.07 31.44 31.07
N ALA A 29 -30.66 30.44 31.73
CA ALA A 29 -30.30 29.05 31.59
C ALA A 29 -30.64 28.48 30.20
N LEU A 30 -31.78 28.87 29.61
CA LEU A 30 -32.15 28.49 28.24
C LEU A 30 -31.30 29.19 27.18
N GLY A 31 -30.93 30.45 27.38
CA GLY A 31 -30.04 31.21 26.51
C GLY A 31 -28.60 30.67 26.54
N MET A 32 -28.13 30.22 27.71
CA MET A 32 -26.82 29.61 27.88
C MET A 32 -26.77 28.18 27.28
N ALA A 33 -27.87 27.41 27.35
CA ALA A 33 -28.01 26.10 26.71
C ALA A 33 -28.03 26.19 25.18
N MET A 34 -28.62 27.24 24.58
CA MET A 34 -28.59 27.46 23.11
C MET A 34 -27.23 27.94 22.58
N LEU A 35 -26.40 28.57 23.40
CA LEU A 35 -25.04 28.95 23.03
C LEU A 35 -24.06 27.77 23.03
N VAL A 36 -24.36 26.69 23.76
CA VAL A 36 -23.52 25.48 23.84
C VAL A 36 -23.81 24.51 22.68
N SER A 37 -24.96 24.57 22.00
CA SER A 37 -25.33 23.69 20.91
C SER A 37 -24.77 24.10 19.53
N GLY A 38 -24.16 25.27 19.41
CA GLY A 38 -23.40 25.67 18.23
C GLY A 38 -21.92 25.42 18.44
N GLY A 39 -21.46 24.16 18.43
CA GLY A 39 -20.03 23.84 18.43
C GLY A 39 -19.35 24.67 17.33
N CYS A 40 -18.55 25.67 17.71
CA CYS A 40 -17.76 26.46 16.76
C CYS A 40 -16.69 25.55 16.15
N ALA A 41 -17.02 24.88 15.04
CA ALA A 41 -16.00 24.20 14.23
C ALA A 41 -14.97 25.26 13.80
N LEU A 42 -13.76 25.20 14.36
CA LEU A 42 -12.65 26.12 14.07
C LEU A 42 -12.12 25.99 12.64
N GLN A 43 -12.58 25.00 11.90
CA GLN A 43 -12.14 24.69 10.55
C GLN A 43 -13.29 24.05 9.75
N PRO A 44 -13.45 24.40 8.46
CA PRO A 44 -14.40 23.71 7.59
C PRO A 44 -14.00 22.25 7.38
N ALA A 45 -14.98 21.40 7.04
CA ALA A 45 -14.73 20.02 6.68
C ALA A 45 -13.67 19.92 5.56
N TYR A 46 -12.88 18.86 5.59
CA TYR A 46 -11.93 18.58 4.52
C TYR A 46 -12.68 18.39 3.20
N VAL A 47 -12.15 18.97 2.16
CA VAL A 47 -12.59 18.74 0.78
C VAL A 47 -11.36 18.37 -0.03
N THR A 48 -11.43 17.24 -0.72
CA THR A 48 -10.35 16.79 -1.59
C THR A 48 -9.98 17.88 -2.60
N PRO A 49 -8.70 18.28 -2.67
CA PRO A 49 -8.25 19.28 -3.63
C PRO A 49 -8.58 18.85 -5.07
N PRO A 50 -8.94 19.78 -5.96
CA PRO A 50 -9.17 19.44 -7.36
C PRO A 50 -7.89 18.88 -7.99
N LEU A 51 -7.97 17.64 -8.48
CA LEU A 51 -6.88 16.95 -9.16
C LEU A 51 -7.03 17.12 -10.66
N ALA A 52 -5.94 17.46 -11.34
CA ALA A 52 -5.91 17.49 -12.79
C ALA A 52 -5.85 16.06 -13.34
N THR A 53 -7.00 15.50 -13.69
CA THR A 53 -7.10 14.15 -14.28
C THR A 53 -7.37 14.28 -15.78
N PRO A 54 -6.71 13.47 -16.65
CA PRO A 54 -7.04 13.41 -18.06
C PRO A 54 -8.47 12.86 -18.26
N THR A 55 -9.14 13.26 -19.30
CA THR A 55 -10.50 12.79 -19.62
C THR A 55 -10.53 11.40 -20.28
N ALA A 56 -9.41 10.98 -20.89
CA ALA A 56 -9.23 9.68 -21.52
C ALA A 56 -7.73 9.34 -21.53
N TRP A 57 -7.41 8.05 -21.59
CA TRP A 57 -6.05 7.56 -21.80
C TRP A 57 -5.61 7.79 -23.25
N SER A 58 -4.34 8.09 -23.50
CA SER A 58 -3.82 8.39 -24.84
C SER A 58 -3.94 7.20 -25.79
N ALA A 59 -3.66 5.97 -25.32
CA ALA A 59 -3.76 4.74 -26.10
C ALA A 59 -5.20 4.18 -26.24
N GLN A 60 -6.19 4.78 -25.58
CA GLN A 60 -7.58 4.29 -25.61
C GLN A 60 -8.21 4.39 -27.02
N ARG A 61 -7.66 5.22 -27.92
CA ARG A 61 -8.13 5.34 -29.31
C ARG A 61 -7.81 4.13 -30.17
N GLU A 62 -6.78 3.38 -29.84
CA GLU A 62 -6.33 2.18 -30.59
C GLU A 62 -6.98 0.89 -30.09
N LEU A 63 -7.63 0.93 -28.93
CA LEU A 63 -8.19 -0.21 -28.23
C LEU A 63 -9.72 -0.06 -28.10
N SER A 64 -10.44 -0.11 -29.24
CA SER A 64 -11.91 -0.05 -29.20
C SER A 64 -12.51 -1.45 -29.10
N GLU A 65 -12.99 -1.82 -27.92
CA GLU A 65 -14.17 -2.61 -27.62
C GLU A 65 -14.26 -2.87 -26.12
N ARG A 66 -15.42 -2.49 -25.51
CA ARG A 66 -15.62 -2.50 -24.05
C ARG A 66 -16.37 -3.75 -23.62
N GLN A 67 -15.81 -4.46 -22.64
CA GLN A 67 -16.62 -5.17 -21.64
C GLN A 67 -15.97 -4.99 -20.26
N THR A 68 -16.76 -4.48 -19.31
CA THR A 68 -16.34 -4.29 -17.93
C THR A 68 -16.49 -5.58 -17.14
N VAL A 69 -15.41 -6.09 -16.59
CA VAL A 69 -15.45 -7.04 -15.48
C VAL A 69 -14.84 -6.32 -14.29
N GLY A 70 -15.60 -6.19 -13.20
CA GLY A 70 -15.17 -5.47 -12.01
C GLY A 70 -13.83 -5.96 -11.49
N GLY A 71 -13.00 -5.05 -10.98
CA GLY A 71 -11.69 -5.35 -10.44
C GLY A 71 -11.77 -6.40 -9.34
N ASP A 72 -11.24 -7.58 -9.60
CA ASP A 72 -11.11 -8.63 -8.61
C ASP A 72 -9.76 -8.46 -7.90
N ALA A 73 -9.79 -8.51 -6.57
CA ALA A 73 -8.59 -8.51 -5.73
C ALA A 73 -7.63 -9.68 -6.04
N SER A 74 -8.05 -10.63 -6.86
CA SER A 74 -7.32 -11.86 -7.25
C SER A 74 -7.01 -11.90 -8.75
N TRP A 75 -6.68 -10.76 -9.34
CA TRP A 75 -6.41 -10.58 -10.78
C TRP A 75 -5.44 -11.61 -11.40
N TRP A 76 -4.52 -12.17 -10.62
CA TRP A 76 -3.54 -13.16 -11.10
C TRP A 76 -4.18 -14.48 -11.57
N HIS A 77 -5.39 -14.83 -11.08
CA HIS A 77 -6.15 -15.98 -11.58
C HIS A 77 -6.52 -15.85 -13.07
N LEU A 78 -6.55 -14.62 -13.61
CA LEU A 78 -6.80 -14.37 -15.03
C LEU A 78 -5.65 -14.88 -15.93
N LEU A 79 -4.49 -15.15 -15.36
CA LEU A 79 -3.38 -15.80 -16.08
C LEU A 79 -3.57 -17.31 -16.23
N HIS A 80 -4.56 -17.90 -15.55
CA HIS A 80 -4.86 -19.34 -15.57
C HIS A 80 -3.62 -20.20 -15.29
N ASP A 81 -2.89 -19.87 -14.23
CA ASP A 81 -1.60 -20.44 -13.91
C ASP A 81 -1.53 -20.90 -12.45
N ASP A 82 -1.60 -22.21 -12.24
CA ASP A 82 -1.59 -22.83 -10.91
C ASP A 82 -0.31 -22.51 -10.11
N ALA A 83 0.82 -22.26 -10.78
CA ALA A 83 2.07 -21.91 -10.10
C ALA A 83 2.01 -20.49 -9.55
N ILE A 84 1.48 -19.54 -10.33
CA ILE A 84 1.28 -18.17 -9.89
C ILE A 84 0.31 -18.15 -8.70
N ASP A 85 -0.80 -18.89 -8.78
CA ASP A 85 -1.79 -19.00 -7.72
C ASP A 85 -1.19 -19.54 -6.41
N ALA A 86 -0.48 -20.68 -6.50
CA ALA A 86 0.12 -21.32 -5.35
C ALA A 86 1.22 -20.47 -4.69
N LEU A 87 2.10 -19.87 -5.50
CA LEU A 87 3.22 -19.05 -5.00
C LEU A 87 2.75 -17.69 -4.47
N THR A 88 1.75 -17.06 -5.09
CA THR A 88 1.13 -15.83 -4.56
C THR A 88 0.46 -16.09 -3.21
N LYS A 89 -0.26 -17.21 -3.08
CA LYS A 89 -0.84 -17.61 -1.79
C LYS A 89 0.23 -17.82 -0.73
N ALA A 90 1.35 -18.47 -1.07
CA ALA A 90 2.46 -18.67 -0.14
C ALA A 90 3.11 -17.33 0.25
N ALA A 91 3.33 -16.43 -0.72
CA ALA A 91 3.86 -15.09 -0.47
C ALA A 91 2.96 -14.29 0.49
N PHE A 92 1.64 -14.31 0.29
CA PHE A 92 0.71 -13.60 1.20
C PHE A 92 0.69 -14.16 2.62
N ALA A 93 1.05 -15.42 2.81
CA ALA A 93 1.07 -16.05 4.12
C ALA A 93 2.32 -15.70 4.95
N ASP A 94 3.48 -15.51 4.31
CA ASP A 94 4.77 -15.48 5.03
C ASP A 94 5.73 -14.35 4.58
N ASN A 95 5.32 -13.46 3.67
CA ASN A 95 6.21 -12.40 3.20
C ASN A 95 6.42 -11.32 4.26
N PRO A 96 7.69 -11.05 4.70
CA PRO A 96 7.96 -10.09 5.76
C PRO A 96 7.54 -8.65 5.43
N THR A 97 7.59 -8.24 4.16
CA THR A 97 7.19 -6.88 3.74
C THR A 97 5.68 -6.68 3.91
N LEU A 98 4.89 -7.69 3.54
CA LEU A 98 3.44 -7.65 3.74
C LEU A 98 3.08 -7.69 5.23
N ILE A 99 3.75 -8.54 6.03
CA ILE A 99 3.57 -8.59 7.49
C ILE A 99 3.87 -7.22 8.12
N GLN A 100 4.95 -6.54 7.71
CA GLN A 100 5.28 -5.18 8.17
C GLN A 100 4.19 -4.17 7.79
N ALA A 101 3.66 -4.23 6.56
CA ALA A 101 2.58 -3.34 6.13
C ALA A 101 1.30 -3.55 6.97
N LEU A 102 0.90 -4.80 7.19
CA LEU A 102 -0.25 -5.14 8.04
C LEU A 102 -0.02 -4.74 9.52
N SER A 103 1.21 -4.89 10.03
CA SER A 103 1.55 -4.45 11.39
C SER A 103 1.43 -2.93 11.56
N ARG A 104 1.76 -2.13 10.53
CA ARG A 104 1.54 -0.67 10.53
C ARG A 104 0.05 -0.31 10.55
N VAL A 105 -0.80 -1.13 9.94
CA VAL A 105 -2.27 -0.95 10.03
C VAL A 105 -2.73 -1.18 11.48
N GLU A 106 -2.25 -2.24 12.14
CA GLU A 106 -2.60 -2.50 13.55
C GLU A 106 -2.05 -1.42 14.50
N GLU A 107 -0.84 -0.91 14.26
CA GLU A 107 -0.27 0.23 14.97
C GLU A 107 -1.17 1.46 14.83
N ALA A 108 -1.55 1.84 13.62
CA ALA A 108 -2.43 2.98 13.37
C ALA A 108 -3.84 2.78 13.98
N ARG A 109 -4.34 1.54 14.00
CA ARG A 109 -5.60 1.19 14.67
C ARG A 109 -5.50 1.36 16.19
N ALA A 110 -4.39 0.95 16.78
CA ALA A 110 -4.14 1.16 18.21
C ALA A 110 -3.98 2.65 18.54
N ASP A 111 -3.30 3.43 17.70
CA ASP A 111 -3.16 4.88 17.85
C ASP A 111 -4.52 5.59 17.79
N LEU A 112 -5.39 5.18 16.84
CA LEU A 112 -6.79 5.65 16.80
C LEU A 112 -7.51 5.32 18.10
N GLY A 113 -7.30 4.13 18.68
CA GLY A 113 -7.85 3.76 19.99
C GLY A 113 -7.35 4.65 21.11
N VAL A 114 -6.05 4.98 21.14
CA VAL A 114 -5.45 5.91 22.12
C VAL A 114 -6.03 7.31 21.98
N LYS A 115 -6.18 7.83 20.74
CA LYS A 115 -6.81 9.14 20.51
C LYS A 115 -8.29 9.13 20.87
N GLY A 116 -9.00 8.04 20.55
CA GLY A 116 -10.41 7.85 20.92
C GLY A 116 -10.62 7.78 22.42
N ALA A 117 -9.70 7.19 23.17
CA ALA A 117 -9.78 7.14 24.63
C ALA A 117 -9.80 8.55 25.28
N ALA A 118 -9.15 9.54 24.65
CA ALA A 118 -9.17 10.92 25.13
C ALA A 118 -10.57 11.58 25.07
N THR A 119 -11.54 11.02 24.34
CA THR A 119 -12.95 11.47 24.35
C THR A 119 -13.71 11.05 25.60
N MET A 120 -13.17 10.06 26.35
CA MET A 120 -13.77 9.46 27.53
C MET A 120 -13.07 9.96 28.80
N PRO A 121 -13.75 9.93 29.95
CA PRO A 121 -13.12 10.21 31.22
C PRO A 121 -12.05 9.16 31.57
N ALA A 122 -10.94 9.63 32.13
CA ALA A 122 -9.90 8.79 32.72
C ALA A 122 -10.07 8.68 34.23
N VAL A 123 -9.76 7.52 34.79
CA VAL A 123 -9.72 7.27 36.23
C VAL A 123 -8.38 6.67 36.58
N ASP A 124 -7.61 7.39 37.36
CA ASP A 124 -6.28 6.99 37.82
C ASP A 124 -6.28 6.69 39.32
N LEU A 125 -5.34 5.91 39.81
CA LEU A 125 -5.08 5.71 41.23
C LEU A 125 -3.85 6.51 41.61
N ASP A 126 -4.04 7.55 42.43
CA ASP A 126 -2.96 8.34 43.00
C ASP A 126 -2.60 7.82 44.39
N ALA A 127 -1.35 7.50 44.61
CA ALA A 127 -0.82 7.12 45.92
C ALA A 127 0.47 7.87 46.20
N ASN A 128 0.56 8.55 47.32
CA ASN A 128 1.73 9.33 47.69
C ASN A 128 2.10 9.09 49.16
N VAL A 129 3.38 8.93 49.43
CA VAL A 129 3.93 8.88 50.77
C VAL A 129 5.02 9.94 50.89
N THR A 130 4.87 10.86 51.86
CA THR A 130 5.80 11.95 52.06
C THR A 130 6.29 12.01 53.51
N ARG A 131 7.61 12.16 53.68
CA ARG A 131 8.19 12.54 54.96
C ARG A 131 8.83 13.91 54.82
N ALA A 132 8.29 14.89 55.53
CA ALA A 132 8.71 16.28 55.46
C ALA A 132 9.22 16.78 56.81
N LYS A 133 10.26 17.59 56.78
CA LYS A 133 10.75 18.34 57.93
C LYS A 133 10.53 19.82 57.63
N SER A 134 9.64 20.44 58.37
CA SER A 134 9.37 21.86 58.24
C SER A 134 9.74 22.62 59.53
N ARG A 135 10.18 23.85 59.39
CA ARG A 135 10.42 24.74 60.51
C ARG A 135 9.28 25.77 60.56
N ASN A 136 8.61 25.83 61.69
CA ASN A 136 7.55 26.81 61.87
C ASN A 136 8.15 28.20 61.96
N THR A 137 7.76 29.09 61.07
CA THR A 137 8.19 30.50 61.03
C THR A 137 7.14 31.45 61.60
N SER A 138 6.06 30.93 62.19
CA SER A 138 5.04 31.77 62.85
C SER A 138 5.64 32.51 64.03
N PRO A 139 5.32 33.81 64.23
CA PRO A 139 5.86 34.63 65.32
C PRO A 139 5.59 34.08 66.74
N ILE A 140 4.53 33.28 66.89
CA ILE A 140 4.12 32.69 68.17
C ILE A 140 4.84 31.36 68.47
N GLN A 141 5.37 30.63 67.47
CA GLN A 141 6.03 29.33 67.60
C GLN A 141 7.32 29.25 66.76
N SER A 142 8.03 30.37 66.66
CA SER A 142 9.25 30.38 65.85
C SER A 142 10.33 29.47 66.43
N GLY A 143 10.94 28.65 65.56
CA GLY A 143 12.06 27.76 65.91
C GLY A 143 11.69 26.31 66.13
N VAL A 144 10.42 25.93 66.21
CA VAL A 144 10.04 24.53 66.36
C VAL A 144 10.16 23.81 65.03
N THR A 145 10.97 22.76 65.00
CA THR A 145 11.09 21.88 63.87
C THR A 145 10.04 20.77 63.99
N MET A 146 9.19 20.65 62.97
CA MET A 146 8.17 19.63 62.91
C MET A 146 8.54 18.55 61.88
N LEU A 147 8.51 17.30 62.25
CA LEU A 147 8.64 16.16 61.36
C LEU A 147 7.24 15.60 61.12
N SER A 148 6.82 15.53 59.86
CA SER A 148 5.55 14.96 59.45
C SER A 148 5.76 13.79 58.49
N ASN A 149 5.02 12.73 58.66
CA ASN A 149 4.83 11.67 57.67
C ASN A 149 3.39 11.72 57.21
N SER A 150 3.17 11.73 55.92
CA SER A 150 1.83 11.67 55.33
C SER A 150 1.76 10.58 54.29
N ALA A 151 0.66 9.89 54.21
CA ALA A 151 0.31 8.99 53.14
C ALA A 151 -1.08 9.31 52.65
N SER A 152 -1.26 9.27 51.35
CA SER A 152 -2.57 9.44 50.71
C SER A 152 -2.72 8.41 49.60
N ALA A 153 -3.93 7.89 49.41
CA ALA A 153 -4.28 7.05 48.29
C ALA A 153 -5.75 7.22 47.92
N GLY A 154 -6.03 7.22 46.61
CA GLY A 154 -7.40 7.28 46.12
C GLY A 154 -7.54 7.47 44.63
N PRO A 155 -8.74 7.22 44.07
CA PRO A 155 -9.01 7.46 42.65
C PRO A 155 -9.09 8.96 42.34
N ALA A 156 -8.51 9.31 41.18
CA ALA A 156 -8.62 10.63 40.56
C ALA A 156 -9.31 10.48 39.20
N PHE A 157 -10.28 11.28 38.93
CA PHE A 157 -11.04 11.37 37.69
C PHE A 157 -10.64 12.63 36.95
N SER A 158 -10.42 12.50 35.64
CA SER A 158 -10.15 13.61 34.76
C SER A 158 -10.86 13.45 33.41
N TRP A 159 -11.42 14.53 32.88
CA TRP A 159 -12.07 14.54 31.57
C TRP A 159 -11.99 15.94 30.95
N GLU A 160 -11.38 16.03 29.77
CA GLU A 160 -11.37 17.24 28.97
C GLU A 160 -12.67 17.35 28.16
N LEU A 161 -13.36 18.49 28.30
CA LEU A 161 -14.54 18.82 27.50
C LEU A 161 -14.09 19.43 26.18
N ASP A 162 -14.34 18.70 25.08
CA ASP A 162 -13.88 19.07 23.74
C ASP A 162 -14.71 20.19 23.10
N LEU A 163 -14.68 21.37 23.68
CA LEU A 163 -15.50 22.53 23.22
C LEU A 163 -15.03 23.09 21.87
N PHE A 164 -13.77 22.96 21.56
CA PHE A 164 -13.15 23.54 20.37
C PHE A 164 -12.73 22.49 19.33
N GLY A 165 -13.09 21.22 19.55
CA GLY A 165 -12.84 20.14 18.61
C GLY A 165 -11.39 19.65 18.56
N ARG A 166 -10.57 19.94 19.59
CA ARG A 166 -9.19 19.50 19.65
C ARG A 166 -9.06 17.97 19.64
N ILE A 167 -9.85 17.31 20.50
CA ILE A 167 -9.83 15.86 20.65
C ILE A 167 -10.49 15.22 19.43
N SER A 168 -11.67 15.67 19.02
CA SER A 168 -12.38 15.13 17.86
C SER A 168 -11.57 15.24 16.57
N GLN A 169 -10.92 16.38 16.33
CA GLN A 169 -10.03 16.53 15.16
C GLN A 169 -8.76 15.67 15.25
N SER A 170 -8.24 15.43 16.47
CA SER A 170 -7.14 14.48 16.66
C SER A 170 -7.56 13.02 16.37
N VAL A 171 -8.80 12.65 16.69
CA VAL A 171 -9.39 11.35 16.35
C VAL A 171 -9.61 11.24 14.83
N ASP A 172 -10.12 12.31 14.19
CA ASP A 172 -10.31 12.34 12.74
C ASP A 172 -8.97 12.19 12.00
N ALA A 173 -7.92 12.90 12.43
CA ALA A 173 -6.57 12.74 11.89
C ALA A 173 -6.05 11.30 12.04
N ALA A 174 -6.24 10.68 13.21
CA ALA A 174 -5.82 9.31 13.44
C ALA A 174 -6.60 8.29 12.59
N ARG A 175 -7.90 8.57 12.32
CA ARG A 175 -8.72 7.75 11.43
C ARG A 175 -8.22 7.83 9.98
N ASP A 176 -7.95 9.05 9.49
CA ASP A 176 -7.39 9.25 8.16
C ASP A 176 -6.00 8.59 8.01
N HIS A 177 -5.16 8.64 9.05
CA HIS A 177 -3.90 7.88 9.07
C HIS A 177 -4.11 6.36 9.00
N LEU A 178 -5.10 5.80 9.72
CA LEU A 178 -5.44 4.38 9.61
C LEU A 178 -5.89 4.01 8.20
N ASP A 179 -6.73 4.85 7.58
CA ASP A 179 -7.19 4.64 6.21
C ASP A 179 -6.02 4.70 5.22
N ALA A 180 -5.07 5.63 5.41
CA ALA A 180 -3.85 5.72 4.61
C ALA A 180 -3.00 4.44 4.74
N ARG A 181 -2.74 3.94 5.97
CA ARG A 181 -1.99 2.69 6.19
C ARG A 181 -2.69 1.47 5.62
N THR A 182 -4.02 1.45 5.62
CA THR A 182 -4.81 0.38 5.00
C THR A 182 -4.63 0.37 3.48
N ALA A 183 -4.62 1.55 2.85
CA ALA A 183 -4.33 1.70 1.43
C ALA A 183 -2.87 1.32 1.09
N ASP A 184 -1.88 1.71 1.92
CA ASP A 184 -0.48 1.29 1.77
C ASP A 184 -0.33 -0.24 1.82
N ALA A 185 -1.07 -0.91 2.71
CA ALA A 185 -1.05 -2.37 2.78
C ALA A 185 -1.67 -3.03 1.54
N ALA A 186 -2.73 -2.43 0.98
CA ALA A 186 -3.32 -2.88 -0.29
C ALA A 186 -2.34 -2.72 -1.46
N SER A 187 -1.62 -1.58 -1.55
CA SER A 187 -0.56 -1.35 -2.54
C SER A 187 0.57 -2.38 -2.41
N THR A 188 1.02 -2.64 -1.17
CA THR A 188 2.05 -3.66 -0.90
C THR A 188 1.61 -5.05 -1.34
N ARG A 189 0.36 -5.42 -1.08
CA ARG A 189 -0.22 -6.71 -1.51
C ARG A 189 -0.28 -6.83 -3.03
N LEU A 190 -0.71 -5.77 -3.71
CA LEU A 190 -0.75 -5.69 -5.17
C LEU A 190 0.64 -5.84 -5.78
N ALA A 191 1.62 -5.10 -5.25
CA ALA A 191 3.01 -5.18 -5.69
C ALA A 191 3.59 -6.58 -5.50
N LEU A 192 3.37 -7.22 -4.33
CA LEU A 192 3.85 -8.56 -4.05
C LEU A 192 3.29 -9.61 -5.03
N ALA A 193 1.99 -9.54 -5.34
CA ALA A 193 1.37 -10.43 -6.33
C ALA A 193 1.98 -10.21 -7.73
N ALA A 194 2.22 -8.95 -8.11
CA ALA A 194 2.85 -8.60 -9.38
C ALA A 194 4.29 -9.11 -9.46
N ASP A 195 5.06 -8.98 -8.40
CA ASP A 195 6.45 -9.45 -8.34
C ASP A 195 6.52 -10.99 -8.46
N VAL A 196 5.66 -11.73 -7.74
CA VAL A 196 5.57 -13.19 -7.86
C VAL A 196 5.21 -13.61 -9.28
N ALA A 197 4.20 -12.98 -9.89
CA ALA A 197 3.78 -13.31 -11.25
C ALA A 197 4.89 -13.01 -12.27
N ASN A 198 5.57 -11.86 -12.15
CA ASN A 198 6.69 -11.48 -13.01
C ASN A 198 7.88 -12.47 -12.92
N ASP A 199 8.20 -12.90 -11.69
CA ASP A 199 9.31 -13.83 -11.47
C ASP A 199 8.98 -15.24 -11.97
N VAL A 200 7.71 -15.69 -11.86
CA VAL A 200 7.26 -16.96 -12.48
C VAL A 200 7.38 -16.90 -13.99
N LEU A 201 6.92 -15.82 -14.65
CA LEU A 201 7.06 -15.63 -16.09
C LEU A 201 8.53 -15.60 -16.50
N SER A 202 9.36 -14.90 -15.73
CA SER A 202 10.81 -14.81 -15.99
C SER A 202 11.51 -16.15 -15.84
N LEU A 203 11.15 -16.95 -14.83
CA LEU A 203 11.70 -18.30 -14.65
C LEU A 203 11.31 -19.23 -15.80
N ARG A 204 10.05 -19.19 -16.25
CA ARG A 204 9.60 -20.01 -17.40
C ARG A 204 10.27 -19.60 -18.70
N ALA A 205 10.39 -18.30 -18.96
CA ALA A 205 11.13 -17.80 -20.11
C ALA A 205 12.59 -18.27 -20.07
N CYS A 206 13.24 -18.13 -18.91
CA CYS A 206 14.60 -18.57 -18.68
C CYS A 206 14.78 -20.07 -18.99
N GLU A 207 13.88 -20.91 -18.51
CA GLU A 207 13.96 -22.35 -18.73
C GLU A 207 13.70 -22.73 -20.20
N ASN A 208 12.84 -22.00 -20.90
CA ASN A 208 12.68 -22.18 -22.35
C ASN A 208 13.93 -21.77 -23.12
N SER A 209 14.55 -20.63 -22.80
CA SER A 209 15.83 -20.21 -23.37
C SER A 209 16.94 -21.22 -23.09
N ARG A 210 16.99 -21.77 -21.86
CA ARG A 210 17.95 -22.83 -21.51
C ARG A 210 17.82 -24.07 -22.41
N ARG A 211 16.59 -24.44 -22.79
CA ARG A 211 16.32 -25.55 -23.71
C ARG A 211 16.82 -25.25 -25.11
N VAL A 212 16.57 -24.04 -25.62
CA VAL A 212 17.08 -23.60 -26.92
C VAL A 212 18.60 -23.82 -26.99
N TRP A 213 19.34 -23.45 -25.96
CA TRP A 213 20.79 -23.62 -25.91
C TRP A 213 21.22 -25.08 -25.76
N LEU A 214 20.48 -25.92 -25.04
CA LEU A 214 20.73 -27.36 -24.96
C LEU A 214 20.54 -28.05 -26.33
N ASP A 215 19.47 -27.70 -27.05
CA ASP A 215 19.19 -28.25 -28.38
C ASP A 215 20.21 -27.77 -29.40
N ASP A 216 20.64 -26.50 -29.33
CA ASP A 216 21.73 -25.99 -30.19
C ASP A 216 23.05 -26.72 -29.92
N ILE A 217 23.42 -26.94 -28.66
CA ILE A 217 24.61 -27.70 -28.27
C ILE A 217 24.54 -29.13 -28.83
N ALA A 218 23.44 -29.86 -28.63
CA ALA A 218 23.25 -31.20 -29.10
C ALA A 218 23.34 -31.29 -30.64
N SER A 219 22.77 -30.31 -31.34
CA SER A 219 22.85 -30.19 -32.79
C SER A 219 24.29 -29.94 -33.27
N ARG A 220 25.05 -29.05 -32.59
CA ARG A 220 26.48 -28.78 -32.92
C ARG A 220 27.38 -29.99 -32.66
N GLU A 221 27.14 -30.75 -31.60
CA GLU A 221 27.89 -31.96 -31.29
C GLU A 221 27.72 -33.04 -32.40
N LYS A 222 26.48 -33.20 -32.92
CA LYS A 222 26.22 -34.06 -34.08
C LYS A 222 26.97 -33.56 -35.32
N THR A 223 26.95 -32.27 -35.61
CA THR A 223 27.67 -31.66 -36.73
C THR A 223 29.18 -31.82 -36.56
N LEU A 224 29.71 -31.67 -35.35
CA LEU A 224 31.15 -31.88 -35.06
C LEU A 224 31.56 -33.32 -35.36
N SER A 225 30.77 -34.30 -34.93
CA SER A 225 31.06 -35.72 -35.21
C SER A 225 31.10 -36.04 -36.69
N LEU A 226 30.16 -35.49 -37.46
CA LEU A 226 30.13 -35.67 -38.94
C LEU A 226 31.30 -34.95 -39.62
N THR A 227 31.67 -33.77 -39.17
CA THR A 227 32.79 -32.99 -39.72
C THR A 227 34.12 -33.69 -39.42
N ARG A 228 34.31 -34.28 -38.24
CA ARG A 228 35.49 -35.11 -37.93
C ARG A 228 35.60 -36.34 -38.83
N LEU A 229 34.47 -37.01 -39.10
CA LEU A 229 34.46 -38.12 -40.05
C LEU A 229 34.88 -37.66 -41.46
N ARG A 230 34.34 -36.54 -41.94
CA ARG A 230 34.70 -35.95 -43.24
C ARG A 230 36.16 -35.47 -43.26
N LEU A 231 36.70 -34.91 -42.17
CA LEU A 231 38.10 -34.53 -42.07
C LEU A 231 39.03 -35.73 -42.21
N ASN A 232 38.72 -36.85 -41.53
CA ASN A 232 39.48 -38.08 -41.59
C ASN A 232 39.48 -38.69 -43.00
N THR A 233 38.49 -38.42 -43.84
CA THR A 233 38.39 -38.84 -45.23
C THR A 233 38.87 -37.82 -46.25
N GLY A 234 39.40 -36.67 -45.77
CA GLY A 234 39.90 -35.56 -46.60
C GLY A 234 38.81 -34.70 -47.26
N LEU A 235 37.56 -34.84 -46.84
CA LEU A 235 36.39 -34.12 -47.38
C LEU A 235 36.00 -32.87 -46.55
N ALA A 236 36.73 -32.55 -45.48
CA ALA A 236 36.55 -31.31 -44.67
C ALA A 236 37.92 -30.77 -44.29
N SER A 237 37.96 -29.48 -43.88
CA SER A 237 39.17 -28.81 -43.42
C SER A 237 39.26 -28.73 -41.89
N SER A 238 40.48 -28.58 -41.33
CA SER A 238 40.67 -28.32 -39.93
C SER A 238 40.04 -26.97 -39.48
N VAL A 239 39.85 -26.02 -40.42
CA VAL A 239 39.14 -24.75 -40.19
C VAL A 239 37.67 -24.99 -39.93
N ASP A 240 37.06 -26.00 -40.60
CA ASP A 240 35.65 -26.35 -40.37
C ASP A 240 35.44 -26.93 -38.97
N GLU A 241 36.35 -27.82 -38.52
CA GLU A 241 36.32 -28.33 -37.15
C GLU A 241 36.49 -27.17 -36.11
N ALA A 242 37.46 -26.28 -36.34
CA ALA A 242 37.69 -25.15 -35.46
C ALA A 242 36.49 -24.20 -35.36
N ARG A 243 35.77 -23.99 -36.47
CA ARG A 243 34.52 -23.18 -36.46
C ARG A 243 33.41 -23.80 -35.61
N ILE A 244 33.18 -25.11 -35.74
CA ILE A 244 32.18 -25.80 -34.93
C ILE A 244 32.57 -25.75 -33.47
N LEU A 245 33.83 -25.97 -33.10
CA LEU A 245 34.31 -25.88 -31.73
C LEU A 245 34.12 -24.47 -31.14
N THR A 246 34.36 -23.42 -31.94
CA THR A 246 34.09 -22.04 -31.54
C THR A 246 32.61 -21.80 -31.28
N GLY A 247 31.74 -22.25 -32.18
CA GLY A 247 30.29 -22.16 -32.04
C GLY A 247 29.79 -22.95 -30.84
N LEU A 248 30.30 -24.17 -30.63
CA LEU A 248 29.95 -24.99 -29.45
C LEU A 248 30.38 -24.33 -28.13
N ALA A 249 31.57 -23.74 -28.07
CA ALA A 249 32.05 -23.01 -26.91
C ALA A 249 31.15 -21.79 -26.62
N SER A 250 30.72 -21.04 -27.65
CA SER A 250 29.79 -19.93 -27.52
C SER A 250 28.44 -20.39 -26.98
N SER A 251 27.85 -21.46 -27.51
CA SER A 251 26.56 -21.99 -27.03
C SER A 251 26.64 -22.50 -25.59
N ARG A 252 27.75 -23.12 -25.20
CA ARG A 252 27.98 -23.53 -23.79
C ARG A 252 28.11 -22.33 -22.85
N THR A 253 28.72 -21.23 -23.29
CA THR A 253 28.80 -19.98 -22.52
C THR A 253 27.40 -19.37 -22.34
N SER A 254 26.60 -19.34 -23.42
CA SER A 254 25.20 -18.86 -23.33
C SER A 254 24.38 -19.74 -22.39
N LEU A 255 24.52 -21.06 -22.46
CA LEU A 255 23.87 -21.99 -21.53
C LEU A 255 24.28 -21.72 -20.07
N ALA A 256 25.56 -21.50 -19.79
CA ALA A 256 26.04 -21.23 -18.45
C ALA A 256 25.43 -19.89 -17.89
N THR A 257 25.36 -18.87 -18.74
CA THR A 257 24.70 -17.61 -18.39
C THR A 257 23.21 -17.81 -18.09
N GLN A 258 22.54 -18.62 -18.90
CA GLN A 258 21.11 -18.91 -18.72
C GLN A 258 20.84 -19.70 -17.44
N VAL A 259 21.70 -20.67 -17.11
CA VAL A 259 21.60 -21.44 -15.84
C VAL A 259 21.74 -20.51 -14.63
N ASP A 260 22.66 -19.54 -14.64
CA ASP A 260 22.79 -18.55 -13.59
C ASP A 260 21.54 -17.66 -13.49
N GLN A 261 21.01 -17.18 -14.60
CA GLN A 261 19.77 -16.38 -14.64
C GLN A 261 18.58 -17.17 -14.05
N CYS A 262 18.38 -18.42 -14.45
CA CYS A 262 17.31 -19.26 -13.90
C CYS A 262 17.46 -19.47 -12.39
N ALA A 263 18.69 -19.68 -11.91
CA ALA A 263 18.97 -19.81 -10.48
C ALA A 263 18.60 -18.52 -9.71
N ARG A 264 18.88 -17.35 -10.28
CA ARG A 264 18.51 -16.05 -9.68
C ARG A 264 16.99 -15.88 -9.59
N GLN A 265 16.24 -16.27 -10.63
CA GLN A 265 14.77 -16.20 -10.59
C GLN A 265 14.17 -17.14 -9.54
N VAL A 266 14.73 -18.35 -9.40
CA VAL A 266 14.33 -19.26 -8.30
C VAL A 266 14.61 -18.63 -6.94
N ASN A 267 15.80 -18.02 -6.75
CA ASN A 267 16.15 -17.37 -5.49
C ASN A 267 15.27 -16.16 -5.19
N ALA A 268 14.84 -15.38 -6.20
CA ALA A 268 13.88 -14.29 -6.02
C ALA A 268 12.52 -14.82 -5.54
N LEU A 269 12.00 -15.87 -6.17
CA LEU A 269 10.75 -16.52 -5.73
C LEU A 269 10.86 -17.12 -4.31
N VAL A 270 12.01 -17.72 -3.96
CA VAL A 270 12.29 -18.19 -2.59
C VAL A 270 12.21 -17.03 -1.60
N ALA A 271 12.81 -15.89 -1.93
CA ALA A 271 12.80 -14.70 -1.06
C ALA A 271 11.38 -14.11 -0.91
N LEU A 272 10.57 -14.11 -1.98
CA LEU A 272 9.20 -13.60 -1.94
C LEU A 272 8.23 -14.52 -1.19
N THR A 273 8.41 -15.85 -1.30
CA THR A 273 7.42 -16.85 -0.85
C THR A 273 7.80 -17.58 0.42
N GLY A 274 9.06 -17.50 0.88
CA GLY A 274 9.58 -18.31 1.97
C GLY A 274 9.69 -19.82 1.67
N GLN A 275 9.33 -20.24 0.43
CA GLN A 275 9.36 -21.65 0.04
C GLN A 275 10.77 -22.11 -0.34
N SER A 276 11.07 -23.39 -0.20
CA SER A 276 12.36 -23.93 -0.67
C SER A 276 12.47 -23.92 -2.19
N SER A 277 13.69 -23.87 -2.70
CA SER A 277 13.97 -23.88 -4.15
C SER A 277 13.36 -25.07 -4.89
N ASP A 278 13.30 -26.24 -4.24
CA ASP A 278 12.70 -27.45 -4.82
C ASP A 278 11.17 -27.35 -4.93
N VAL A 279 10.53 -26.71 -3.96
CA VAL A 279 9.08 -26.43 -4.00
C VAL A 279 8.76 -25.46 -5.12
N VAL A 280 9.51 -24.36 -5.21
CA VAL A 280 9.37 -23.37 -6.30
C VAL A 280 9.51 -24.03 -7.68
N ARG A 281 10.57 -24.84 -7.88
CA ARG A 281 10.80 -25.56 -9.14
C ARG A 281 9.68 -26.51 -9.50
N ARG A 282 9.13 -27.24 -8.52
CA ARG A 282 7.98 -28.14 -8.76
C ARG A 282 6.73 -27.39 -9.17
N HIS A 283 6.40 -26.29 -8.50
CA HIS A 283 5.22 -25.47 -8.85
C HIS A 283 5.32 -24.90 -10.26
N VAL A 284 6.49 -24.38 -10.63
CA VAL A 284 6.69 -23.80 -11.97
C VAL A 284 6.80 -24.88 -13.08
N GLY A 285 6.89 -26.15 -12.70
CA GLY A 285 7.00 -27.27 -13.67
C GLY A 285 8.40 -27.43 -14.28
N VAL A 286 9.45 -27.06 -13.54
CA VAL A 286 10.85 -26.99 -14.04
C VAL A 286 11.72 -28.08 -13.45
N THR A 287 11.20 -29.28 -13.29
CA THR A 287 11.89 -30.36 -12.57
C THR A 287 12.97 -31.09 -13.39
N GLN A 288 12.88 -31.07 -14.72
CA GLN A 288 13.91 -31.68 -15.59
C GLN A 288 13.95 -30.97 -16.94
N ALA A 289 15.11 -30.45 -17.33
CA ALA A 289 15.37 -29.97 -18.66
C ALA A 289 16.48 -30.81 -19.28
N GLY A 290 16.13 -31.50 -20.38
CA GLY A 290 17.03 -32.21 -21.26
C GLY A 290 16.73 -31.85 -22.70
N PRO A 291 17.60 -32.20 -23.64
CA PRO A 291 17.31 -32.06 -25.07
C PRO A 291 16.01 -32.80 -25.45
N GLY A 292 15.13 -32.15 -26.21
CA GLY A 292 13.88 -32.74 -26.69
C GLY A 292 12.73 -32.81 -25.67
N VAL A 293 12.83 -32.14 -24.51
CA VAL A 293 11.71 -31.98 -23.57
C VAL A 293 10.79 -30.87 -24.06
N ASP A 294 9.47 -31.01 -23.90
CA ASP A 294 8.49 -30.00 -24.31
C ASP A 294 8.72 -28.63 -23.65
N GLN A 295 8.36 -27.57 -24.36
CA GLN A 295 8.49 -26.20 -23.85
C GLN A 295 7.67 -26.03 -22.56
N VAL A 296 8.22 -25.24 -21.62
CA VAL A 296 7.48 -24.84 -20.40
C VAL A 296 6.32 -23.93 -20.81
N PHE A 297 5.15 -24.21 -20.28
CA PHE A 297 3.97 -23.40 -20.53
C PHE A 297 4.22 -21.92 -20.20
N MET A 298 3.86 -21.03 -21.12
CA MET A 298 3.86 -19.58 -20.92
C MET A 298 2.41 -19.11 -20.97
N PRO A 299 1.87 -18.56 -19.87
CA PRO A 299 0.50 -18.06 -19.85
C PRO A 299 0.33 -16.93 -20.86
N ARG A 300 -0.82 -16.88 -21.50
CA ARG A 300 -1.18 -15.76 -22.38
C ARG A 300 -1.78 -14.66 -21.53
N ALA A 301 -1.23 -13.47 -21.64
CA ALA A 301 -1.84 -12.28 -21.03
C ALA A 301 -3.23 -12.03 -21.65
N PRO A 302 -4.28 -11.85 -20.84
CA PRO A 302 -5.58 -11.46 -21.34
C PRO A 302 -5.51 -10.05 -21.95
N ARG A 303 -6.41 -9.74 -22.88
CA ARG A 303 -6.58 -8.37 -23.34
C ARG A 303 -7.33 -7.59 -22.27
N ALA A 304 -6.71 -6.56 -21.75
CA ALA A 304 -7.28 -5.72 -20.71
C ALA A 304 -7.22 -4.24 -21.12
N LEU A 305 -8.25 -3.50 -20.74
CA LEU A 305 -8.31 -2.06 -20.85
C LEU A 305 -8.53 -1.47 -19.47
N PRO A 306 -7.83 -0.38 -19.11
CA PRO A 306 -8.10 0.32 -17.87
C PRO A 306 -9.47 0.99 -17.93
N GLU A 307 -10.08 1.17 -16.77
CA GLU A 307 -11.23 2.04 -16.61
C GLU A 307 -10.88 3.50 -16.95
N LEU A 308 -11.88 4.40 -16.90
CA LEU A 308 -11.65 5.82 -17.15
C LEU A 308 -10.62 6.39 -16.15
N PRO A 309 -9.78 7.37 -16.56
CA PRO A 309 -8.72 7.90 -15.70
C PRO A 309 -9.21 8.35 -14.32
N ALA A 310 -10.35 9.02 -14.24
CA ALA A 310 -10.91 9.48 -12.98
C ALA A 310 -11.25 8.32 -12.03
N THR A 311 -11.79 7.20 -12.55
CA THR A 311 -12.14 6.01 -11.74
C THR A 311 -10.87 5.31 -11.23
N VAL A 312 -9.89 5.08 -12.11
CA VAL A 312 -8.61 4.46 -11.75
C VAL A 312 -7.90 5.27 -10.67
N LEU A 313 -7.78 6.59 -10.87
CA LEU A 313 -7.08 7.46 -9.92
C LEU A 313 -7.82 7.57 -8.58
N ALA A 314 -9.16 7.51 -8.58
CA ALA A 314 -9.93 7.54 -7.34
C ALA A 314 -9.83 6.26 -6.51
N SER A 315 -9.56 5.10 -7.14
CA SER A 315 -9.48 3.80 -6.48
C SER A 315 -8.05 3.28 -6.28
N HIS A 316 -7.05 3.95 -6.89
CA HIS A 316 -5.66 3.50 -6.79
C HIS A 316 -5.13 3.58 -5.35
N PRO A 317 -4.60 2.51 -4.77
CA PRO A 317 -4.22 2.49 -3.35
C PRO A 317 -3.25 3.62 -2.96
N ASP A 318 -2.24 3.92 -3.79
CA ASP A 318 -1.26 4.98 -3.49
C ASP A 318 -1.89 6.38 -3.53
N VAL A 319 -2.86 6.61 -4.41
CA VAL A 319 -3.60 7.88 -4.48
C VAL A 319 -4.52 8.04 -3.27
N VAL A 320 -5.20 6.95 -2.88
CA VAL A 320 -6.04 6.92 -1.67
C VAL A 320 -5.20 7.17 -0.42
N SER A 321 -4.04 6.53 -0.30
CA SER A 321 -3.12 6.76 0.83
C SER A 321 -2.69 8.22 0.90
N ALA A 322 -2.23 8.80 -0.21
CA ALA A 322 -1.78 10.20 -0.26
C ALA A 322 -2.91 11.20 0.02
N GLU A 323 -4.15 10.89 -0.40
CA GLU A 323 -5.34 11.70 -0.12
C GLU A 323 -5.69 11.66 1.36
N ARG A 324 -5.67 10.48 2.00
CA ARG A 324 -5.93 10.33 3.44
C ARG A 324 -4.86 11.01 4.28
N GLU A 325 -3.59 10.96 3.91
CA GLU A 325 -2.52 11.73 4.56
C GLU A 325 -2.73 13.25 4.44
N ALA A 326 -3.29 13.74 3.33
CA ALA A 326 -3.64 15.15 3.20
C ALA A 326 -4.84 15.51 4.08
N ALA A 327 -5.84 14.63 4.21
CA ALA A 327 -6.98 14.82 5.11
C ALA A 327 -6.53 14.87 6.58
N ALA A 328 -5.67 13.95 7.01
CA ALA A 328 -5.08 13.94 8.34
C ALA A 328 -4.32 15.25 8.65
N ALA A 329 -3.47 15.70 7.71
CA ALA A 329 -2.74 16.95 7.86
C ALA A 329 -3.67 18.18 7.90
N TRP A 330 -4.85 18.12 7.26
CA TRP A 330 -5.87 19.15 7.38
C TRP A 330 -6.48 19.19 8.80
N ALA A 331 -6.83 18.04 9.35
CA ALA A 331 -7.34 17.93 10.73
C ALA A 331 -6.32 18.41 11.75
N ASP A 332 -5.03 18.15 11.56
CA ASP A 332 -3.93 18.64 12.40
C ASP A 332 -3.86 20.19 12.47
N ILE A 333 -4.30 20.91 11.43
CA ILE A 333 -4.39 22.38 11.48
C ILE A 333 -5.44 22.79 12.49
N ALA A 334 -6.58 22.09 12.56
CA ALA A 334 -7.63 22.37 13.52
C ALA A 334 -7.15 22.09 14.96
N VAL A 335 -6.45 20.98 15.17
CA VAL A 335 -5.81 20.67 16.46
C VAL A 335 -4.86 21.78 16.88
N ALA A 336 -3.95 22.22 16.01
CA ALA A 336 -3.00 23.29 16.30
C ALA A 336 -3.67 24.66 16.56
N ARG A 337 -4.84 24.91 15.97
CA ARG A 337 -5.65 26.10 16.27
C ARG A 337 -6.33 26.01 17.63
N ALA A 338 -6.91 24.83 17.93
CA ALA A 338 -7.59 24.59 19.21
C ALA A 338 -6.61 24.63 20.39
N ASP A 339 -5.36 24.20 20.23
CA ASP A 339 -4.31 24.27 21.25
C ASP A 339 -3.97 25.70 21.70
N ARG A 340 -4.39 26.72 20.95
CA ARG A 340 -4.25 28.13 21.31
C ARG A 340 -5.40 28.64 22.19
N LEU A 341 -6.45 27.86 22.34
CA LEU A 341 -7.64 28.22 23.11
C LEU A 341 -7.60 27.60 24.51
N PRO A 342 -8.29 28.19 25.49
CA PRO A 342 -8.37 27.58 26.79
C PRO A 342 -9.08 26.22 26.77
N ARG A 343 -8.58 25.27 27.54
CA ARG A 343 -9.18 23.96 27.77
C ARG A 343 -10.02 23.98 29.03
N ILE A 344 -11.10 23.24 29.01
CA ILE A 344 -11.95 23.01 30.19
C ILE A 344 -11.83 21.52 30.56
N ASP A 345 -11.25 21.29 31.73
CA ASP A 345 -11.11 19.97 32.32
C ASP A 345 -12.05 19.83 33.51
N LEU A 346 -12.81 18.74 33.56
CA LEU A 346 -13.55 18.34 34.73
C LEU A 346 -12.70 17.34 35.51
N ALA A 347 -12.38 17.71 36.77
CA ALA A 347 -11.60 16.84 37.64
C ALA A 347 -12.40 16.51 38.91
N ALA A 348 -12.26 15.25 39.37
CA ALA A 348 -12.76 14.85 40.68
C ALA A 348 -11.74 13.92 41.34
N ALA A 349 -11.60 14.02 42.65
CA ALA A 349 -10.71 13.15 43.41
C ALA A 349 -11.36 12.73 44.72
N LEU A 350 -11.14 11.48 45.11
CA LEU A 350 -11.45 10.94 46.43
C LEU A 350 -10.17 10.33 46.99
N SER A 351 -9.74 10.80 48.19
CA SER A 351 -8.47 10.34 48.75
C SER A 351 -8.61 10.07 50.25
N GLY A 352 -8.15 8.92 50.65
CA GLY A 352 -7.85 8.61 52.07
C GLY A 352 -6.53 9.26 52.47
N GLN A 353 -6.50 10.01 53.54
CA GLN A 353 -5.35 10.73 54.07
C GLN A 353 -4.96 10.16 55.43
N TRP A 354 -3.68 9.88 55.61
CA TRP A 354 -3.08 9.54 56.89
C TRP A 354 -1.91 10.48 57.16
N ILE A 355 -1.95 11.18 58.31
CA ILE A 355 -0.93 12.14 58.70
C ILE A 355 -0.45 11.81 60.08
N ARG A 356 0.87 11.71 60.29
CA ARG A 356 1.52 11.60 61.62
C ARG A 356 2.50 12.76 61.81
N ALA A 357 2.21 13.59 62.76
CA ALA A 357 3.02 14.78 63.08
C ALA A 357 3.03 15.03 64.60
N ALA A 358 4.16 15.39 65.18
CA ALA A 358 4.30 15.76 66.60
C ALA A 358 3.71 14.73 67.58
N GLY A 359 3.75 13.45 67.27
CA GLY A 359 3.21 12.36 68.13
C GLY A 359 1.72 12.07 67.99
N SER A 360 1.01 12.80 67.17
CA SER A 360 -0.42 12.59 66.88
C SER A 360 -0.58 11.99 65.45
N SER A 361 -1.62 11.14 65.28
CA SER A 361 -2.06 10.64 63.97
C SER A 361 -3.48 11.09 63.67
N LEU A 362 -3.72 11.41 62.41
CA LEU A 362 -5.01 11.84 61.84
C LEU A 362 -5.31 10.98 60.61
N ASP A 363 -6.51 10.37 60.59
CA ASP A 363 -7.03 9.61 59.46
C ASP A 363 -8.35 10.25 59.00
N PHE A 364 -8.46 10.64 57.73
CA PHE A 364 -9.67 11.23 57.17
C PHE A 364 -9.75 11.08 55.70
N ASN A 365 -10.94 11.20 55.13
CA ASN A 365 -11.17 11.20 53.70
C ASN A 365 -11.38 12.63 53.20
N THR A 366 -10.84 12.90 52.01
CA THR A 366 -11.08 14.16 51.29
C THR A 366 -11.69 13.84 49.93
N TRP A 367 -12.54 14.72 49.47
CA TRP A 367 -13.02 14.66 48.08
C TRP A 367 -13.06 16.07 47.49
N SER A 368 -12.91 16.16 46.21
CA SER A 368 -13.05 17.38 45.42
C SER A 368 -13.68 17.09 44.08
N ILE A 369 -14.47 18.01 43.56
CA ILE A 369 -14.98 18.00 42.20
C ILE A 369 -15.07 19.40 41.69
N GLY A 370 -14.64 19.66 40.46
CA GLY A 370 -14.76 20.98 39.88
C GLY A 370 -14.21 21.06 38.46
N PRO A 371 -14.72 22.01 37.67
CA PRO A 371 -14.09 22.35 36.39
C PRO A 371 -12.84 23.20 36.61
N SER A 372 -11.83 23.00 35.75
CA SER A 372 -10.67 23.90 35.64
C SER A 372 -10.59 24.46 34.23
N LEU A 373 -10.19 25.71 34.09
CA LEU A 373 -9.93 26.37 32.82
C LEU A 373 -8.45 26.70 32.72
N THR A 374 -7.78 26.07 31.72
CA THR A 374 -6.34 26.24 31.53
C THR A 374 -6.08 26.65 30.08
N GLY A 375 -5.28 27.71 29.88
CA GLY A 375 -4.92 28.16 28.54
C GLY A 375 -3.76 29.16 28.55
N PRO A 376 -3.05 29.33 27.42
CA PRO A 376 -1.95 30.26 27.29
C PRO A 376 -2.48 31.69 27.21
N LEU A 377 -2.03 32.59 28.14
CA LEU A 377 -2.23 34.02 28.00
C LEU A 377 -1.14 34.68 27.15
N PHE A 378 0.08 34.18 27.25
CA PHE A 378 1.22 34.61 26.46
C PHE A 378 2.18 33.44 26.29
N ASP A 379 2.48 33.09 25.04
CA ASP A 379 3.29 31.93 24.66
C ASP A 379 4.54 32.31 23.85
N GLY A 380 4.88 33.59 23.75
CA GLY A 380 6.02 34.07 22.94
C GLY A 380 5.86 33.78 21.42
N GLY A 381 4.65 33.48 20.98
CA GLY A 381 4.36 33.17 19.57
C GLY A 381 4.44 31.67 19.18
N ALA A 382 4.63 30.77 20.16
CA ALA A 382 4.73 29.33 19.95
C ALA A 382 3.48 28.75 19.27
N GLY A 383 2.28 29.09 19.75
CA GLY A 383 1.02 28.61 19.14
C GLY A 383 0.84 29.08 17.70
N ALA A 384 1.21 30.34 17.41
CA ALA A 384 1.17 30.82 16.02
C ALA A 384 2.17 30.10 15.10
N ALA A 385 3.35 29.76 15.64
CA ALA A 385 4.35 28.97 14.90
C ALA A 385 3.88 27.54 14.66
N ASN A 386 3.22 26.90 15.64
CA ASN A 386 2.65 25.57 15.51
C ASN A 386 1.56 25.52 14.42
N VAL A 387 0.67 26.50 14.35
CA VAL A 387 -0.34 26.61 13.27
C VAL A 387 0.34 26.75 11.91
N ARG A 388 1.36 27.61 11.77
CA ARG A 388 2.12 27.73 10.51
C ARG A 388 2.81 26.42 10.13
N SER A 389 3.36 25.69 11.10
CA SER A 389 3.96 24.38 10.89
C SER A 389 2.93 23.35 10.37
N ALA A 390 1.75 23.28 10.99
CA ALA A 390 0.66 22.42 10.53
C ALA A 390 0.19 22.80 9.12
N GLN A 391 0.04 24.07 8.80
CA GLN A 391 -0.29 24.55 7.45
C GLN A 391 0.76 24.15 6.42
N ALA A 392 2.04 24.25 6.76
CA ALA A 392 3.13 23.81 5.88
C ALA A 392 3.12 22.28 5.65
N ARG A 393 2.78 21.49 6.69
CA ARG A 393 2.59 20.03 6.54
C ARG A 393 1.45 19.71 5.58
N TYR A 394 0.31 20.38 5.71
CA TYR A 394 -0.80 20.22 4.77
C TYR A 394 -0.42 20.60 3.33
N THR A 395 0.27 21.73 3.13
CA THR A 395 0.77 22.12 1.80
C THR A 395 1.70 21.05 1.22
N ARG A 396 2.56 20.45 2.05
CA ARG A 396 3.43 19.34 1.62
C ARG A 396 2.62 18.09 1.28
N ALA A 397 1.61 17.73 2.09
CA ALA A 397 0.77 16.57 1.84
C ALA A 397 -0.04 16.71 0.55
N THR A 398 -0.62 17.89 0.28
CA THR A 398 -1.33 18.17 -0.98
C THR A 398 -0.41 18.16 -2.20
N ALA A 399 0.82 18.65 -2.07
CA ALA A 399 1.82 18.55 -3.14
C ALA A 399 2.23 17.09 -3.39
N ASN A 400 2.35 16.27 -2.33
CA ASN A 400 2.58 14.83 -2.45
C ASN A 400 1.43 14.14 -3.18
N LEU A 401 0.18 14.41 -2.82
CA LEU A 401 -1.00 13.88 -3.51
C LEU A 401 -0.96 14.22 -5.01
N GLN A 402 -0.65 15.47 -5.37
CA GLN A 402 -0.51 15.87 -6.78
C GLN A 402 0.62 15.13 -7.50
N ALA A 403 1.75 14.91 -6.83
CA ALA A 403 2.86 14.14 -7.37
C ALA A 403 2.45 12.69 -7.61
N THR A 404 1.82 12.03 -6.62
CA THR A 404 1.34 10.65 -6.73
C THR A 404 0.36 10.50 -7.90
N VAL A 405 -0.61 11.41 -8.05
CA VAL A 405 -1.56 11.38 -9.19
C VAL A 405 -0.83 11.46 -10.53
N ARG A 406 0.20 12.33 -10.65
CA ARG A 406 0.99 12.45 -11.89
C ARG A 406 1.78 11.18 -12.18
N THR A 407 2.45 10.61 -11.17
CA THR A 407 3.21 9.36 -11.31
C THR A 407 2.29 8.20 -11.66
N THR A 408 1.15 8.04 -10.98
CA THR A 408 0.17 7.00 -11.32
C THR A 408 -0.37 7.16 -12.75
N THR A 409 -0.61 8.40 -13.20
CA THR A 409 -1.02 8.67 -14.59
C THR A 409 0.07 8.26 -15.58
N GLU A 410 1.32 8.62 -15.30
CA GLU A 410 2.50 8.22 -16.10
C GLU A 410 2.64 6.71 -16.17
N ASP A 411 2.52 6.01 -15.04
CA ASP A 411 2.66 4.55 -14.96
C ASP A 411 1.60 3.83 -15.81
N VAL A 412 0.35 4.30 -15.78
CA VAL A 412 -0.73 3.72 -16.61
C VAL A 412 -0.46 3.97 -18.10
N GLU A 413 -0.07 5.20 -18.50
CA GLU A 413 0.24 5.51 -19.89
C GLU A 413 1.45 4.71 -20.42
N ASN A 414 2.48 4.57 -19.60
CA ASN A 414 3.66 3.77 -19.93
C ASN A 414 3.29 2.28 -20.07
N ALA A 415 2.47 1.74 -19.16
CA ALA A 415 2.03 0.33 -19.23
C ALA A 415 1.14 0.06 -20.46
N LEU A 416 0.29 1.01 -20.86
CA LEU A 416 -0.51 0.93 -22.09
C LEU A 416 0.38 0.93 -23.33
N ALA A 417 1.35 1.83 -23.41
CA ALA A 417 2.30 1.89 -24.53
C ALA A 417 3.13 0.59 -24.63
N GLU A 418 3.59 0.06 -23.49
CA GLU A 418 4.32 -1.20 -23.44
C GLU A 418 3.46 -2.38 -23.87
N GLN A 419 2.17 -2.44 -23.50
CA GLN A 419 1.25 -3.50 -23.91
C GLN A 419 1.09 -3.54 -25.45
N VAL A 420 0.92 -2.38 -26.11
CA VAL A 420 0.82 -2.29 -27.56
C VAL A 420 2.13 -2.73 -28.22
N SER A 421 3.26 -2.21 -27.73
CA SER A 421 4.60 -2.55 -28.24
C SER A 421 4.91 -4.04 -28.07
N ALA A 422 4.63 -4.63 -26.91
CA ALA A 422 4.90 -6.04 -26.63
C ALA A 422 4.06 -6.96 -27.52
N ALA A 423 2.80 -6.64 -27.78
CA ALA A 423 1.96 -7.40 -28.70
C ALA A 423 2.51 -7.42 -30.14
N ALA A 424 2.98 -6.26 -30.62
CA ALA A 424 3.62 -6.14 -31.93
C ALA A 424 4.93 -6.95 -32.01
N ARG A 425 5.76 -6.91 -30.94
CA ARG A 425 7.00 -7.68 -30.85
C ARG A 425 6.74 -9.18 -30.91
N VAL A 426 5.72 -9.71 -30.22
CA VAL A 426 5.36 -11.14 -30.26
C VAL A 426 5.00 -11.57 -31.67
N THR A 427 4.24 -10.77 -32.42
CA THR A 427 3.88 -11.07 -33.81
C THR A 427 5.13 -11.14 -34.71
N SER A 428 5.95 -10.09 -34.67
CA SER A 428 7.16 -10.02 -35.51
C SER A 428 8.20 -11.09 -35.16
N THR A 429 8.40 -11.40 -33.87
CA THR A 429 9.37 -12.42 -33.47
C THR A 429 8.89 -13.84 -33.86
N ARG A 430 7.59 -14.11 -33.82
CA ARG A 430 7.02 -15.36 -34.29
C ARG A 430 7.27 -15.56 -35.79
N GLU A 431 6.98 -14.55 -36.61
CA GLU A 431 7.30 -14.59 -38.05
C GLU A 431 8.80 -14.81 -38.27
N GLY A 432 9.65 -14.18 -37.46
CA GLY A 432 11.10 -14.36 -37.49
C GLY A 432 11.53 -15.79 -37.17
N VAL A 433 10.92 -16.45 -36.19
CA VAL A 433 11.19 -17.85 -35.84
C VAL A 433 10.81 -18.77 -36.99
N ASP A 434 9.61 -18.61 -37.57
CA ASP A 434 9.12 -19.44 -38.68
C ASP A 434 10.05 -19.34 -39.91
N ALA A 435 10.49 -18.15 -40.25
CA ALA A 435 11.42 -17.87 -41.35
C ALA A 435 12.82 -18.47 -41.07
N ALA A 436 13.35 -18.27 -39.86
CA ALA A 436 14.65 -18.78 -39.45
C ALA A 436 14.66 -20.34 -39.37
N HIS A 437 13.56 -20.91 -38.87
CA HIS A 437 13.38 -22.37 -38.85
C HIS A 437 13.42 -22.97 -40.27
N THR A 438 12.70 -22.38 -41.22
CA THR A 438 12.69 -22.78 -42.63
C THR A 438 14.10 -22.69 -43.21
N THR A 439 14.79 -21.57 -43.02
CA THR A 439 16.17 -21.38 -43.49
C THR A 439 17.11 -22.41 -42.90
N PHE A 440 17.08 -22.65 -41.60
CA PHE A 440 17.93 -23.62 -40.93
C PHE A 440 17.68 -25.05 -41.43
N THR A 441 16.41 -25.44 -41.60
CA THR A 441 16.04 -26.78 -42.06
C THR A 441 16.58 -27.03 -43.46
N VAL A 442 16.35 -26.12 -44.39
CA VAL A 442 16.85 -26.21 -45.77
C VAL A 442 18.38 -26.19 -45.80
N SER A 443 19.03 -25.30 -45.08
CA SER A 443 20.50 -25.23 -44.99
C SER A 443 21.12 -26.52 -44.44
N ASN A 444 20.48 -27.12 -43.41
CA ASN A 444 20.95 -28.38 -42.84
C ASN A 444 20.90 -29.53 -43.85
N ASP A 445 19.84 -29.61 -44.68
CA ASP A 445 19.73 -30.66 -45.68
C ASP A 445 20.67 -30.42 -46.89
N GLN A 446 20.83 -29.17 -47.32
CA GLN A 446 21.80 -28.80 -48.36
C GLN A 446 23.24 -29.06 -47.91
N TRP A 447 23.61 -28.79 -46.67
CA TRP A 447 24.92 -29.11 -46.11
C TRP A 447 25.18 -30.61 -46.06
N LYS A 448 24.18 -31.41 -45.66
CA LYS A 448 24.29 -32.88 -45.69
C LYS A 448 24.55 -33.37 -47.10
N ALA A 449 23.89 -32.80 -48.11
CA ALA A 449 24.08 -33.07 -49.51
C ALA A 449 25.39 -32.49 -50.10
N GLY A 450 26.15 -31.71 -49.34
CA GLY A 450 27.37 -31.04 -49.81
C GLY A 450 27.15 -29.83 -50.72
N ALA A 451 25.94 -29.29 -50.77
CA ALA A 451 25.56 -28.18 -51.64
C ALA A 451 25.91 -26.79 -51.09
N ILE A 452 26.06 -26.66 -49.75
CA ILE A 452 26.46 -25.41 -49.12
C ILE A 452 27.64 -25.61 -48.16
N SER A 453 28.29 -24.50 -47.79
CA SER A 453 29.39 -24.51 -46.85
C SER A 453 28.92 -24.72 -45.39
N LEU A 454 29.83 -25.21 -44.55
CA LEU A 454 29.58 -25.30 -43.11
C LEU A 454 29.32 -23.90 -42.49
N PHE A 455 29.94 -22.87 -43.06
CA PHE A 455 29.72 -21.48 -42.59
C PHE A 455 28.27 -21.07 -42.74
N GLU A 456 27.62 -21.34 -43.86
CA GLU A 456 26.22 -21.01 -44.12
C GLU A 456 25.28 -21.80 -43.20
N LEU A 457 25.57 -23.08 -42.93
CA LEU A 457 24.81 -23.86 -41.93
C LEU A 457 24.93 -23.27 -40.53
N GLU A 458 26.14 -22.98 -40.08
CA GLU A 458 26.37 -22.42 -38.74
C GLU A 458 25.77 -21.03 -38.59
N ASP A 459 25.74 -20.21 -39.65
CA ASP A 459 25.08 -18.91 -39.64
C ASP A 459 23.55 -19.05 -39.51
N SER A 460 22.92 -19.94 -40.34
CA SER A 460 21.47 -20.18 -40.26
C SER A 460 21.05 -20.74 -38.88
N ARG A 461 21.87 -21.62 -38.29
CA ARG A 461 21.65 -22.19 -36.95
C ARG A 461 21.68 -21.09 -35.87
N ARG A 462 22.69 -20.20 -35.92
CA ARG A 462 22.80 -19.08 -34.99
C ARG A 462 21.59 -18.15 -35.08
N GLN A 463 21.15 -17.84 -36.32
CA GLN A 463 19.96 -17.01 -36.54
C GLN A 463 18.70 -17.68 -35.97
N PHE A 464 18.53 -19.00 -36.16
CA PHE A 464 17.39 -19.73 -35.62
C PHE A 464 17.36 -19.72 -34.08
N ALA A 465 18.47 -20.09 -33.42
CA ALA A 465 18.55 -20.04 -31.97
C ALA A 465 18.30 -18.64 -31.41
N SER A 466 18.84 -17.60 -32.06
CA SER A 466 18.60 -16.19 -31.65
C SER A 466 17.14 -15.77 -31.84
N ALA A 467 16.48 -16.21 -32.93
CA ALA A 467 15.07 -15.94 -33.18
C ALA A 467 14.16 -16.60 -32.13
N GLN A 468 14.45 -17.86 -31.74
CA GLN A 468 13.73 -18.55 -30.68
C GLN A 468 13.86 -17.85 -29.34
N ASP A 469 15.06 -17.42 -28.96
CA ASP A 469 15.29 -16.69 -27.71
C ASP A 469 14.59 -15.32 -27.69
N ALA A 470 14.58 -14.65 -28.86
CA ALA A 470 13.85 -13.38 -29.02
C ALA A 470 12.32 -13.56 -28.88
N GLU A 471 11.75 -14.65 -29.43
CA GLU A 471 10.31 -14.94 -29.26
C GLU A 471 9.96 -15.26 -27.80
N ILE A 472 10.77 -16.07 -27.12
CA ILE A 472 10.59 -16.40 -25.70
C ILE A 472 10.59 -15.11 -24.87
N SER A 473 11.55 -14.22 -25.12
CA SER A 473 11.66 -12.93 -24.45
C SER A 473 10.45 -12.03 -24.73
N ALA A 474 10.00 -11.95 -26.00
CA ALA A 474 8.83 -11.15 -26.37
C ALA A 474 7.53 -11.64 -25.71
N ARG A 475 7.34 -12.95 -25.58
CA ARG A 475 6.19 -13.54 -24.86
C ARG A 475 6.23 -13.25 -23.35
N ARG A 476 7.42 -13.36 -22.73
CA ARG A 476 7.60 -12.93 -21.34
C ARG A 476 7.23 -11.45 -21.17
N ASP A 477 7.79 -10.58 -22.01
CA ASP A 477 7.58 -9.13 -21.95
C ASP A 477 6.10 -8.79 -22.13
N GLN A 478 5.37 -9.50 -22.98
CA GLN A 478 3.92 -9.32 -23.13
C GLN A 478 3.15 -9.65 -21.84
N GLY A 479 3.52 -10.74 -21.16
CA GLY A 479 2.94 -11.08 -19.86
C GLY A 479 3.26 -10.02 -18.80
N GLN A 480 4.51 -9.56 -18.74
CA GLN A 480 4.96 -8.55 -17.80
C GLN A 480 4.32 -7.18 -18.07
N ALA A 481 4.14 -6.79 -19.34
CA ALA A 481 3.42 -5.55 -19.70
C ALA A 481 1.96 -5.57 -19.21
N TRP A 482 1.30 -6.72 -19.27
CA TRP A 482 -0.04 -6.87 -18.71
C TRP A 482 -0.04 -6.76 -17.18
N ILE A 483 0.89 -7.41 -16.49
CA ILE A 483 1.03 -7.30 -15.03
C ILE A 483 1.34 -5.85 -14.62
N ALA A 484 2.19 -5.15 -15.37
CA ALA A 484 2.49 -3.74 -15.14
C ALA A 484 1.24 -2.86 -15.27
N LEU A 485 0.39 -3.13 -16.27
CA LEU A 485 -0.89 -2.41 -16.42
C LEU A 485 -1.82 -2.66 -15.23
N VAL A 486 -1.95 -3.93 -14.78
CA VAL A 486 -2.76 -4.27 -13.59
C VAL A 486 -2.25 -3.53 -12.35
N LYS A 487 -0.94 -3.51 -12.15
CA LYS A 487 -0.31 -2.80 -11.02
C LYS A 487 -0.54 -1.29 -11.12
N ALA A 488 -0.32 -0.69 -12.29
CA ALA A 488 -0.46 0.75 -12.51
C ALA A 488 -1.91 1.23 -12.37
N THR A 489 -2.89 0.36 -12.63
CA THR A 489 -4.33 0.67 -12.45
C THR A 489 -4.86 0.35 -11.07
N GLY A 490 -4.03 -0.12 -10.14
CA GLY A 490 -4.49 -0.55 -8.82
C GLY A 490 -5.44 -1.77 -8.88
N ALA A 491 -5.31 -2.64 -9.90
CA ALA A 491 -6.19 -3.74 -10.27
C ALA A 491 -7.58 -3.34 -10.81
N ALA A 492 -7.80 -2.06 -11.11
CA ALA A 492 -9.02 -1.57 -11.78
C ALA A 492 -8.89 -1.76 -13.30
N ILE A 493 -9.08 -3.00 -13.78
CA ILE A 493 -8.99 -3.36 -15.20
C ILE A 493 -10.31 -3.89 -15.74
N THR A 494 -10.51 -3.68 -17.04
CA THR A 494 -11.62 -4.24 -17.82
C THR A 494 -11.07 -5.29 -18.77
N LEU A 495 -11.67 -6.49 -18.81
CA LEU A 495 -11.30 -7.54 -19.76
C LEU A 495 -12.08 -7.35 -21.06
N THR A 496 -11.40 -7.51 -22.20
CA THR A 496 -12.06 -7.62 -23.51
C THR A 496 -12.30 -9.09 -23.81
N PRO A 497 -13.48 -9.48 -24.36
CA PRO A 497 -13.73 -10.86 -24.75
C PRO A 497 -12.71 -11.29 -25.83
N ASP A 498 -12.18 -12.48 -25.68
CA ASP A 498 -11.31 -13.07 -26.71
C ASP A 498 -12.19 -13.50 -27.89
N THR A 499 -12.15 -12.72 -28.99
CA THR A 499 -12.91 -13.01 -30.22
C THR A 499 -12.29 -14.12 -31.07
N THR A 500 -11.26 -14.81 -30.55
CA THR A 500 -10.51 -15.83 -31.33
C THR A 500 -10.84 -17.29 -30.98
N SER A 501 -12.00 -17.58 -30.38
CA SER A 501 -12.42 -18.97 -30.10
C SER A 501 -13.34 -19.58 -31.17
N HIS A 502 -13.18 -19.18 -32.43
CA HIS A 502 -13.78 -19.90 -33.58
C HIS A 502 -12.84 -19.82 -34.80
N GLU A 503 -11.91 -20.80 -34.88
CA GLU A 503 -11.52 -21.52 -36.12
C GLU A 503 -10.64 -22.70 -35.76
#